data_4895a0c0aa9db952475484bbb1fd48d7
#
_entry.id   4895a0c0aa9db952475484bbb1fd48d7
#
_cell.length_a   1.000
_cell.length_b   1.000
_cell.length_c   1.000
_cell.angle_alpha   90.00
_cell.angle_beta   90.00
_cell.angle_gamma   90.00
#
_symmetry.space_group_name_H-M   'P 1'
#
loop_
_entity.id
_entity.type
_entity.pdbx_description
1 polymer ?
#
loop_
_entity_poly.entity_id
_entity_poly.type
_entity_poly.pdbx_seq_one_letter_code
_entity_poly.pdbx_strand_id
1 'polypeptide(L)'
;MDGPFEGITGVVQRLPGKRGQFLVVSLPGVAIAAVSVKPQYIRPITAKVKKSTDVDKDTQALTRMAIDLIIGKGRGKAGSRDIIICEIRQMMESLKTCKTFLPNDKARFFFAFYAALLALEEDAEKYRLELIGVLPKLKANNLLLPLSHLLFYYEGHDDEELEKANEIISKWPRNHYTAQQKSIIDMRRFVMSSMKDTSANNN
;
A
#
# COMPACT_ATOMS: atom_id res chain seq x y z
N MET A 1 -4.30 -35.39 16.26
CA MET A 1 -5.10 -35.17 17.51
C MET A 1 -5.36 -33.67 17.55
N ASP A 2 -6.55 -33.32 17.19
CA ASP A 2 -7.01 -31.94 17.17
C ASP A 2 -7.37 -31.55 18.59
N GLY A 3 -6.65 -30.58 19.15
CA GLY A 3 -6.88 -30.13 20.53
C GLY A 3 -7.96 -29.06 20.58
N PRO A 4 -8.57 -28.81 21.76
CA PRO A 4 -9.66 -27.83 21.93
C PRO A 4 -9.24 -26.37 21.62
N PHE A 5 -7.98 -26.13 21.27
CA PHE A 5 -7.40 -24.80 20.98
C PHE A 5 -6.82 -24.69 19.57
N GLU A 6 -7.18 -25.60 18.66
CA GLU A 6 -6.71 -25.52 17.28
C GLU A 6 -7.25 -24.28 16.57
N GLY A 7 -6.37 -23.55 15.90
CA GLY A 7 -6.70 -22.31 15.20
C GLY A 7 -6.80 -21.06 16.09
N ILE A 8 -6.60 -21.17 17.40
CA ILE A 8 -6.60 -20.02 18.30
C ILE A 8 -5.23 -19.35 18.30
N THR A 9 -5.20 -18.04 18.04
CA THR A 9 -3.99 -17.21 18.12
C THR A 9 -3.92 -16.43 19.42
N GLY A 10 -2.74 -16.31 20.00
CA GLY A 10 -2.54 -15.56 21.22
C GLY A 10 -1.10 -15.10 21.39
N VAL A 11 -0.83 -14.31 22.41
CA VAL A 11 0.50 -13.79 22.73
C VAL A 11 1.11 -14.64 23.84
N VAL A 12 2.34 -15.14 23.62
CA VAL A 12 3.08 -15.85 24.65
C VAL A 12 3.68 -14.84 25.63
N GLN A 13 3.29 -14.89 26.88
CA GLN A 13 3.80 -14.03 27.94
C GLN A 13 4.38 -14.86 29.09
N ARG A 14 5.43 -14.32 29.75
CA ARG A 14 5.87 -14.83 31.06
C ARG A 14 5.05 -14.17 32.15
N LEU A 15 4.32 -14.97 32.90
CA LEU A 15 3.62 -14.47 34.08
C LEU A 15 4.59 -14.33 35.27
N PRO A 16 4.55 -13.18 35.98
CA PRO A 16 5.37 -12.99 37.17
C PRO A 16 5.10 -14.08 38.22
N GLY A 17 6.18 -14.64 38.78
CA GLY A 17 6.08 -15.64 39.85
C GLY A 17 5.80 -17.08 39.43
N LYS A 18 5.63 -17.37 38.13
CA LYS A 18 5.44 -18.75 37.64
C LYS A 18 6.58 -19.20 36.74
N ARG A 19 7.12 -20.40 37.00
CA ARG A 19 8.10 -21.06 36.13
C ARG A 19 7.33 -21.65 34.93
N GLY A 20 7.52 -21.09 33.73
CA GLY A 20 6.93 -21.60 32.49
C GLY A 20 6.54 -20.49 31.53
N GLN A 21 6.25 -20.87 30.30
CA GLN A 21 5.68 -19.97 29.28
C GLN A 21 4.16 -20.24 29.23
N PHE A 22 3.38 -19.17 29.29
CA PHE A 22 1.93 -19.24 29.21
C PHE A 22 1.49 -18.56 27.92
N LEU A 23 0.54 -19.16 27.24
CA LEU A 23 -0.15 -18.55 26.12
C LEU A 23 -1.31 -17.73 26.68
N VAL A 24 -1.25 -16.43 26.50
CA VAL A 24 -2.38 -15.54 26.84
C VAL A 24 -3.22 -15.42 25.59
N VAL A 25 -4.42 -15.94 25.63
CA VAL A 25 -5.37 -15.88 24.51
C VAL A 25 -6.40 -14.81 24.80
N SER A 26 -6.50 -13.84 23.91
CA SER A 26 -7.57 -12.84 23.91
C SER A 26 -8.68 -13.31 22.98
N LEU A 27 -9.82 -13.65 23.54
CA LEU A 27 -11.01 -14.01 22.77
C LEU A 27 -11.97 -12.80 22.72
N PRO A 28 -12.59 -12.50 21.57
CA PRO A 28 -13.60 -11.45 21.49
C PRO A 28 -14.76 -11.71 22.46
N GLY A 29 -14.99 -10.77 23.39
CA GLY A 29 -16.10 -10.86 24.35
C GLY A 29 -15.85 -11.71 25.61
N VAL A 30 -14.65 -12.23 25.82
CA VAL A 30 -14.29 -13.04 27.00
C VAL A 30 -13.05 -12.46 27.67
N ALA A 31 -13.04 -12.51 29.02
CA ALA A 31 -11.86 -12.14 29.81
C ALA A 31 -10.65 -13.00 29.43
N ILE A 32 -9.47 -12.40 29.48
CA ILE A 32 -8.18 -13.01 29.12
C ILE A 32 -8.00 -14.33 29.88
N ALA A 33 -7.95 -15.44 29.17
CA ALA A 33 -7.60 -16.72 29.73
C ALA A 33 -6.11 -17.02 29.52
N ALA A 34 -5.38 -17.24 30.61
CA ALA A 34 -4.01 -17.73 30.55
C ALA A 34 -4.01 -19.25 30.57
N VAL A 35 -3.62 -19.89 29.48
CA VAL A 35 -3.60 -21.34 29.33
C VAL A 35 -2.14 -21.81 29.27
N SER A 36 -1.80 -22.81 30.11
CA SER A 36 -0.50 -23.47 30.00
C SER A 36 -0.54 -24.48 28.87
N VAL A 37 0.13 -24.16 27.75
CA VAL A 37 0.23 -25.02 26.58
C VAL A 37 1.67 -25.57 26.50
N LYS A 38 1.82 -26.86 26.26
CA LYS A 38 3.15 -27.43 26.06
C LYS A 38 3.80 -26.86 24.79
N PRO A 39 5.09 -26.51 24.80
CA PRO A 39 5.79 -25.86 23.67
C PRO A 39 5.61 -26.59 22.33
N GLN A 40 5.47 -27.91 22.35
CA GLN A 40 5.31 -28.72 21.15
C GLN A 40 3.98 -28.45 20.38
N TYR A 41 2.99 -27.87 21.04
CA TYR A 41 1.70 -27.52 20.44
C TYR A 41 1.60 -26.06 20.07
N ILE A 42 2.67 -25.28 20.29
CA ILE A 42 2.73 -23.87 19.95
C ILE A 42 3.55 -23.72 18.67
N ARG A 43 2.91 -23.32 17.57
CA ARG A 43 3.63 -22.81 16.41
C ARG A 43 3.81 -21.30 16.60
N PRO A 44 5.04 -20.79 16.75
CA PRO A 44 5.21 -19.35 16.79
C PRO A 44 4.79 -18.77 15.42
N ILE A 45 3.65 -18.12 15.39
CA ILE A 45 3.37 -17.17 14.36
C ILE A 45 4.24 -15.97 14.72
N THR A 46 5.49 -15.99 14.33
CA THR A 46 6.31 -14.80 14.34
C THR A 46 5.66 -13.84 13.36
N ALA A 47 4.77 -13.00 13.87
CA ALA A 47 4.60 -11.70 13.25
C ALA A 47 6.00 -11.08 13.28
N LYS A 48 6.75 -11.24 12.19
CA LYS A 48 7.99 -10.51 12.01
C LYS A 48 7.59 -9.06 12.15
N VAL A 49 7.98 -8.43 13.26
CA VAL A 49 7.92 -6.97 13.35
C VAL A 49 8.76 -6.51 12.17
N LYS A 50 8.10 -6.13 11.08
CA LYS A 50 8.78 -5.70 9.88
C LYS A 50 9.66 -4.52 10.29
N LYS A 51 10.95 -4.62 10.04
CA LYS A 51 11.86 -3.49 10.22
C LYS A 51 11.36 -2.35 9.32
N SER A 52 11.58 -1.11 9.68
CA SER A 52 11.14 0.04 8.88
C SER A 52 11.60 -0.05 7.42
N THR A 53 12.76 -0.63 7.16
CA THR A 53 13.28 -0.92 5.81
C THR A 53 12.42 -1.91 5.01
N ASP A 54 11.77 -2.86 5.67
CA ASP A 54 10.91 -3.83 4.99
C ASP A 54 9.55 -3.21 4.67
N VAL A 55 9.04 -2.34 5.55
CA VAL A 55 7.81 -1.55 5.30
C VAL A 55 7.97 -0.63 4.09
N ASP A 56 9.11 0.04 3.96
CA ASP A 56 9.38 0.90 2.81
C ASP A 56 9.43 0.11 1.50
N LYS A 57 10.08 -1.06 1.49
CA LYS A 57 10.10 -1.95 0.32
C LYS A 57 8.72 -2.45 -0.08
N ASP A 58 7.93 -2.89 0.90
CA ASP A 58 6.57 -3.37 0.64
C ASP A 58 5.66 -2.24 0.14
N THR A 59 5.80 -1.04 0.70
CA THR A 59 5.06 0.15 0.25
C THR A 59 5.43 0.52 -1.19
N GLN A 60 6.72 0.46 -1.55
CA GLN A 60 7.16 0.68 -2.92
C GLN A 60 6.67 -0.40 -3.88
N ALA A 61 6.68 -1.67 -3.46
CA ALA A 61 6.17 -2.78 -4.25
C ALA A 61 4.67 -2.65 -4.49
N LEU A 62 3.88 -2.31 -3.44
CA LEU A 62 2.45 -2.04 -3.55
C LEU A 62 2.17 -0.90 -4.54
N THR A 63 2.89 0.21 -4.40
CA THR A 63 2.79 1.36 -5.32
C THR A 63 3.03 0.94 -6.76
N ARG A 64 4.10 0.18 -7.01
CA ARG A 64 4.44 -0.28 -8.35
C ARG A 64 3.35 -1.18 -8.95
N MET A 65 2.88 -2.17 -8.20
CA MET A 65 1.83 -3.08 -8.66
C MET A 65 0.54 -2.33 -8.96
N ALA A 66 0.15 -1.39 -8.10
CA ALA A 66 -1.04 -0.56 -8.31
C ALA A 66 -0.94 0.27 -9.59
N ILE A 67 0.17 0.98 -9.78
CA ILE A 67 0.40 1.77 -10.99
C ILE A 67 0.44 0.90 -12.24
N ASP A 68 1.15 -0.23 -12.21
CA ASP A 68 1.22 -1.16 -13.34
C ASP A 68 -0.17 -1.71 -13.70
N LEU A 69 -1.03 -1.93 -12.70
CA LEU A 69 -2.42 -2.36 -12.93
C LEU A 69 -3.26 -1.24 -13.55
N ILE A 70 -3.15 0.01 -13.07
CA ILE A 70 -3.85 1.19 -13.62
C ILE A 70 -3.46 1.38 -15.08
N ILE A 71 -2.16 1.43 -15.41
CA ILE A 71 -1.69 1.67 -16.78
C ILE A 71 -1.81 0.46 -17.70
N GLY A 72 -2.35 -0.66 -17.18
CA GLY A 72 -2.58 -1.86 -17.96
C GLY A 72 -1.33 -2.66 -18.30
N LYS A 73 -0.20 -2.40 -17.66
CA LYS A 73 0.98 -3.28 -17.77
C LYS A 73 0.62 -4.64 -17.15
N GLY A 74 0.78 -5.72 -17.93
CA GLY A 74 0.44 -7.08 -17.48
C GLY A 74 -0.85 -7.65 -18.06
N ARG A 75 -1.57 -6.91 -18.89
CA ARG A 75 -2.81 -7.40 -19.55
C ARG A 75 -2.60 -8.55 -20.55
N GLY A 76 -1.35 -8.95 -20.82
CA GLY A 76 -1.02 -9.90 -21.88
C GLY A 76 -1.19 -11.39 -21.57
N LYS A 77 -1.48 -11.78 -20.32
CA LYS A 77 -1.67 -13.20 -19.94
C LYS A 77 -3.00 -13.35 -19.22
N ALA A 78 -3.86 -14.23 -19.70
CA ALA A 78 -5.10 -14.61 -19.02
C ALA A 78 -4.78 -15.05 -17.58
N GLY A 79 -5.47 -14.50 -16.59
CA GLY A 79 -5.27 -14.76 -15.15
C GLY A 79 -4.22 -13.89 -14.44
N SER A 80 -3.38 -13.13 -15.15
CA SER A 80 -2.36 -12.30 -14.48
C SER A 80 -2.95 -11.13 -13.71
N ARG A 81 -4.09 -10.58 -14.15
CA ARG A 81 -4.78 -9.47 -13.44
C ARG A 81 -5.30 -9.91 -12.07
N ASP A 82 -5.95 -11.08 -12.02
CA ASP A 82 -6.52 -11.59 -10.75
C ASP A 82 -5.44 -11.92 -9.73
N ILE A 83 -4.31 -12.45 -10.20
CA ILE A 83 -3.14 -12.69 -9.34
C ILE A 83 -2.62 -11.37 -8.76
N ILE A 84 -2.45 -10.35 -9.58
CA ILE A 84 -1.98 -9.02 -9.12
C ILE A 84 -2.98 -8.40 -8.13
N ILE A 85 -4.28 -8.52 -8.38
CA ILE A 85 -5.33 -8.07 -7.46
C ILE A 85 -5.21 -8.77 -6.10
N CYS A 86 -5.04 -10.10 -6.09
CA CYS A 86 -4.84 -10.86 -4.87
C CYS A 86 -3.57 -10.44 -4.12
N GLU A 87 -2.47 -10.23 -4.83
CA GLU A 87 -1.20 -9.78 -4.25
C GLU A 87 -1.33 -8.38 -3.64
N ILE A 88 -1.98 -7.44 -4.34
CA ILE A 88 -2.27 -6.08 -3.84
C ILE A 88 -3.05 -6.17 -2.52
N ARG A 89 -4.13 -6.95 -2.47
CA ARG A 89 -4.95 -7.11 -1.25
C ARG A 89 -4.16 -7.71 -0.10
N GLN A 90 -3.40 -8.77 -0.33
CA GLN A 90 -2.56 -9.39 0.69
C GLN A 90 -1.52 -8.41 1.23
N MET A 91 -0.90 -7.61 0.37
CA MET A 91 0.11 -6.63 0.76
C MET A 91 -0.52 -5.48 1.56
N MET A 92 -1.70 -5.00 1.16
CA MET A 92 -2.45 -4.00 1.93
C MET A 92 -2.76 -4.50 3.34
N GLU A 93 -3.28 -5.72 3.51
CA GLU A 93 -3.55 -6.29 4.84
C GLU A 93 -2.27 -6.42 5.68
N SER A 94 -1.18 -6.86 5.07
CA SER A 94 0.11 -6.93 5.74
C SER A 94 0.63 -5.56 6.20
N LEU A 95 0.41 -4.49 5.42
CA LEU A 95 0.84 -3.14 5.74
C LEU A 95 -0.07 -2.44 6.76
N LYS A 96 -1.36 -2.76 6.83
CA LYS A 96 -2.29 -2.22 7.85
C LYS A 96 -1.86 -2.53 9.29
N THR A 97 -1.10 -3.60 9.49
CA THR A 97 -0.59 -4.01 10.82
C THR A 97 0.65 -3.22 11.26
N CYS A 98 1.25 -2.44 10.36
CA CYS A 98 2.47 -1.66 10.65
C CYS A 98 2.13 -0.36 11.40
N LYS A 99 2.77 -0.14 12.56
CA LYS A 99 2.39 0.94 13.50
C LYS A 99 3.29 2.17 13.50
N THR A 100 4.38 2.21 12.75
CA THR A 100 5.38 3.29 12.89
C THR A 100 5.75 3.89 11.55
N PHE A 101 5.51 5.19 11.42
CA PHE A 101 5.87 5.92 10.21
C PHE A 101 6.58 7.23 10.56
N LEU A 102 7.75 7.43 9.96
CA LEU A 102 8.33 8.76 9.81
C LEU A 102 7.45 9.59 8.85
N PRO A 103 7.50 10.93 8.88
CA PRO A 103 6.62 11.77 8.03
C PRO A 103 6.68 11.44 6.54
N ASN A 104 7.86 11.17 5.99
CA ASN A 104 8.01 10.74 4.60
C ASN A 104 7.42 9.35 4.33
N ASP A 105 7.47 8.45 5.32
CA ASP A 105 6.92 7.11 5.21
C ASP A 105 5.40 7.16 5.24
N LYS A 106 4.79 8.10 5.99
CA LYS A 106 3.34 8.34 5.95
C LYS A 106 2.86 8.73 4.56
N ALA A 107 3.53 9.66 3.89
CA ALA A 107 3.15 10.07 2.55
C ALA A 107 3.22 8.90 1.55
N ARG A 108 4.29 8.11 1.61
CA ARG A 108 4.43 6.89 0.78
C ARG A 108 3.35 5.86 1.08
N PHE A 109 3.05 5.65 2.34
CA PHE A 109 2.01 4.72 2.77
C PHE A 109 0.64 5.15 2.27
N PHE A 110 0.24 6.40 2.50
CA PHE A 110 -1.05 6.90 2.04
C PHE A 110 -1.15 6.88 0.52
N PHE A 111 -0.07 7.25 -0.17
CA PHE A 111 -0.01 7.15 -1.62
C PHE A 111 -0.18 5.72 -2.12
N ALA A 112 0.52 4.75 -1.53
CA ALA A 112 0.45 3.35 -1.93
C ALA A 112 -0.96 2.77 -1.74
N PHE A 113 -1.63 3.10 -0.63
CA PHE A 113 -3.00 2.67 -0.37
C PHE A 113 -4.00 3.36 -1.28
N TYR A 114 -3.84 4.66 -1.51
CA TYR A 114 -4.66 5.41 -2.47
C TYR A 114 -4.56 4.80 -3.87
N ALA A 115 -3.35 4.63 -4.38
CA ALA A 115 -3.12 4.02 -5.69
C ALA A 115 -3.66 2.59 -5.79
N ALA A 116 -3.51 1.79 -4.73
CA ALA A 116 -4.00 0.42 -4.69
C ALA A 116 -5.53 0.36 -4.76
N LEU A 117 -6.24 1.20 -4.00
CA LEU A 117 -7.69 1.25 -4.01
C LEU A 117 -8.22 1.74 -5.36
N LEU A 118 -7.60 2.76 -5.96
CA LEU A 118 -7.94 3.18 -7.33
C LEU A 118 -7.73 2.05 -8.34
N ALA A 119 -6.64 1.30 -8.24
CA ALA A 119 -6.37 0.17 -9.12
C ALA A 119 -7.38 -0.98 -8.96
N LEU A 120 -7.96 -1.13 -7.77
CA LEU A 120 -8.99 -2.11 -7.43
C LEU A 120 -10.42 -1.60 -7.72
N GLU A 121 -10.56 -0.34 -8.16
CA GLU A 121 -11.85 0.32 -8.36
C GLU A 121 -12.68 0.38 -7.06
N GLU A 122 -11.98 0.50 -5.90
CA GLU A 122 -12.56 0.60 -4.57
C GLU A 122 -12.49 2.05 -4.05
N ASP A 123 -13.30 2.39 -3.03
CA ASP A 123 -13.30 3.72 -2.41
C ASP A 123 -11.94 4.08 -1.82
N ALA A 124 -11.33 5.11 -2.38
CA ALA A 124 -9.99 5.59 -2.02
C ALA A 124 -10.00 6.94 -1.27
N GLU A 125 -11.18 7.55 -1.05
CA GLU A 125 -11.33 8.93 -0.54
C GLU A 125 -10.60 9.15 0.79
N LYS A 126 -10.68 8.21 1.70
CA LYS A 126 -9.98 8.30 2.99
C LYS A 126 -8.47 8.53 2.80
N TYR A 127 -7.82 7.74 1.96
CA TYR A 127 -6.38 7.84 1.75
C TYR A 127 -6.00 9.02 0.87
N ARG A 128 -6.90 9.45 -0.02
CA ARG A 128 -6.78 10.69 -0.78
C ARG A 128 -6.70 11.90 0.14
N LEU A 129 -7.61 12.04 1.10
CA LEU A 129 -7.62 13.14 2.07
C LEU A 129 -6.38 13.14 2.96
N GLU A 130 -5.97 11.97 3.46
CA GLU A 130 -4.74 11.83 4.25
C GLU A 130 -3.50 12.22 3.43
N LEU A 131 -3.45 11.83 2.16
CA LEU A 131 -2.37 12.18 1.26
C LEU A 131 -2.31 13.68 1.01
N ILE A 132 -3.43 14.34 0.69
CA ILE A 132 -3.52 15.79 0.52
C ILE A 132 -2.98 16.53 1.76
N GLY A 133 -3.29 16.05 2.97
CA GLY A 133 -2.81 16.65 4.22
C GLY A 133 -1.30 16.56 4.45
N VAL A 134 -0.61 15.62 3.79
CA VAL A 134 0.85 15.42 3.96
C VAL A 134 1.67 15.92 2.77
N LEU A 135 1.12 16.04 1.57
CA LEU A 135 1.83 16.50 0.37
C LEU A 135 2.55 17.84 0.55
N PRO A 136 1.95 18.89 1.16
CA PRO A 136 2.61 20.19 1.34
C PRO A 136 3.87 20.14 2.22
N LYS A 137 4.04 19.06 3.00
CA LYS A 137 5.21 18.87 3.86
C LYS A 137 6.38 18.19 3.15
N LEU A 138 6.17 17.74 1.93
CA LEU A 138 7.21 17.10 1.12
C LEU A 138 8.10 18.15 0.46
N LYS A 139 9.37 17.77 0.26
CA LYS A 139 10.31 18.61 -0.51
C LYS A 139 9.87 18.71 -1.96
N ALA A 140 10.06 19.85 -2.59
CA ALA A 140 9.65 20.12 -3.97
C ALA A 140 10.21 19.13 -5.02
N ASN A 141 11.34 18.47 -4.73
CA ASN A 141 11.92 17.44 -5.60
C ASN A 141 11.44 16.01 -5.29
N ASN A 142 10.45 15.85 -4.41
CA ASN A 142 9.91 14.53 -4.07
C ASN A 142 9.09 13.98 -5.23
N LEU A 143 9.42 12.78 -5.68
CA LEU A 143 8.77 12.11 -6.80
C LEU A 143 7.30 11.71 -6.54
N LEU A 144 6.88 11.68 -5.29
CA LEU A 144 5.47 11.47 -4.94
C LEU A 144 4.58 12.65 -5.36
N LEU A 145 5.11 13.87 -5.39
CA LEU A 145 4.31 15.05 -5.76
C LEU A 145 3.72 14.92 -7.16
N PRO A 146 4.51 14.81 -8.23
CA PRO A 146 3.95 14.71 -9.57
C PRO A 146 3.13 13.44 -9.76
N LEU A 147 3.50 12.35 -9.10
CA LEU A 147 2.77 11.10 -9.18
C LEU A 147 1.40 11.19 -8.50
N SER A 148 1.30 11.89 -7.36
CA SER A 148 0.01 12.14 -6.69
C SER A 148 -0.91 13.02 -7.54
N HIS A 149 -0.40 14.10 -8.11
CA HIS A 149 -1.16 14.97 -9.00
C HIS A 149 -1.66 14.21 -10.24
N LEU A 150 -0.86 13.32 -10.83
CA LEU A 150 -1.30 12.48 -11.94
C LEU A 150 -2.41 11.50 -11.55
N LEU A 151 -2.38 10.94 -10.33
CA LEU A 151 -3.46 10.07 -9.84
C LEU A 151 -4.73 10.87 -9.51
N PHE A 152 -4.60 12.06 -8.93
CA PHE A 152 -5.76 12.94 -8.70
C PHE A 152 -6.44 13.33 -10.01
N TYR A 153 -5.64 13.65 -11.03
CA TYR A 153 -6.16 13.89 -12.37
C TYR A 153 -6.83 12.64 -12.97
N TYR A 154 -6.22 11.46 -12.81
CA TYR A 154 -6.79 10.21 -13.29
C TYR A 154 -8.16 9.90 -12.67
N GLU A 155 -8.33 10.19 -11.38
CA GLU A 155 -9.59 9.99 -10.66
C GLU A 155 -10.65 11.06 -10.99
N GLY A 156 -10.28 12.34 -10.92
CA GLY A 156 -11.22 13.47 -10.95
C GLY A 156 -11.25 14.26 -12.24
N HIS A 157 -10.32 14.02 -13.17
CA HIS A 157 -10.16 14.76 -14.42
C HIS A 157 -10.01 16.29 -14.25
N ASP A 158 -9.41 16.71 -13.13
CA ASP A 158 -9.14 18.11 -12.82
C ASP A 158 -7.84 18.57 -13.50
N ASP A 159 -7.98 19.44 -14.51
CA ASP A 159 -6.85 19.93 -15.30
C ASP A 159 -5.80 20.68 -14.47
N GLU A 160 -6.18 21.30 -13.33
CA GLU A 160 -5.22 21.94 -12.43
C GLU A 160 -4.21 20.91 -11.87
N GLU A 161 -4.67 19.71 -11.58
CA GLU A 161 -3.82 18.64 -11.07
C GLU A 161 -2.82 18.17 -12.14
N LEU A 162 -3.24 18.10 -13.39
CA LEU A 162 -2.36 17.78 -14.51
C LEU A 162 -1.32 18.88 -14.73
N GLU A 163 -1.71 20.15 -14.62
CA GLU A 163 -0.79 21.29 -14.74
C GLU A 163 0.27 21.28 -13.63
N LYS A 164 -0.12 21.04 -12.36
CA LYS A 164 0.81 20.89 -11.25
C LYS A 164 1.83 19.77 -11.49
N ALA A 165 1.37 18.61 -11.97
CA ALA A 165 2.26 17.51 -12.32
C ALA A 165 3.23 17.91 -13.44
N ASN A 166 2.73 18.56 -14.51
CA ASN A 166 3.52 19.00 -15.65
C ASN A 166 4.58 20.03 -15.26
N GLU A 167 4.24 20.98 -14.39
CA GLU A 167 5.18 21.97 -13.89
C GLU A 167 6.38 21.32 -13.19
N ILE A 168 6.13 20.32 -12.36
CA ILE A 168 7.20 19.60 -11.66
C ILE A 168 8.05 18.78 -12.64
N ILE A 169 7.40 18.05 -13.55
CA ILE A 169 8.08 17.18 -14.54
C ILE A 169 8.92 18.02 -15.52
N SER A 170 8.47 19.22 -15.89
CA SER A 170 9.18 20.10 -16.81
C SER A 170 10.55 20.56 -16.29
N LYS A 171 10.72 20.57 -14.97
CA LYS A 171 11.99 20.95 -14.30
C LYS A 171 13.03 19.82 -14.31
N TRP A 172 12.66 18.61 -14.75
CA TRP A 172 13.60 17.50 -14.80
C TRP A 172 14.53 17.56 -16.00
N PRO A 173 15.80 17.08 -15.85
CA PRO A 173 16.74 17.04 -16.94
C PRO A 173 16.29 16.07 -18.03
N ARG A 174 16.10 16.56 -19.26
CA ARG A 174 15.50 15.78 -20.37
C ARG A 174 16.34 14.59 -20.83
N ASN A 175 17.65 14.59 -20.56
CA ASN A 175 18.58 13.62 -21.14
C ASN A 175 18.87 12.40 -20.26
N HIS A 176 18.51 12.45 -18.96
CA HIS A 176 18.84 11.39 -18.01
C HIS A 176 17.73 11.22 -16.97
N TYR A 177 16.66 10.53 -17.35
CA TYR A 177 15.63 10.15 -16.37
C TYR A 177 16.05 8.91 -15.58
N THR A 178 15.88 8.96 -14.27
CA THR A 178 15.94 7.77 -13.41
C THR A 178 14.83 6.78 -13.76
N ALA A 179 14.96 5.53 -13.34
CA ALA A 179 13.91 4.52 -13.54
C ALA A 179 12.55 4.95 -12.95
N GLN A 180 12.57 5.61 -11.80
CA GLN A 180 11.36 6.13 -11.16
C GLN A 180 10.74 7.28 -11.94
N GLN A 181 11.55 8.23 -12.45
CA GLN A 181 11.07 9.31 -13.30
C GLN A 181 10.47 8.78 -14.61
N LYS A 182 11.08 7.76 -15.22
CA LYS A 182 10.51 7.10 -16.41
C LYS A 182 9.12 6.52 -16.13
N SER A 183 8.94 5.86 -14.99
CA SER A 183 7.63 5.33 -14.60
C SER A 183 6.58 6.43 -14.45
N ILE A 184 6.96 7.59 -13.92
CA ILE A 184 6.06 8.75 -13.81
C ILE A 184 5.70 9.33 -15.20
N ILE A 185 6.66 9.38 -16.11
CA ILE A 185 6.42 9.80 -17.50
C ILE A 185 5.49 8.81 -18.22
N ASP A 186 5.66 7.52 -18.00
CA ASP A 186 4.77 6.49 -18.56
C ASP A 186 3.35 6.67 -18.02
N MET A 187 3.20 6.89 -16.71
CA MET A 187 1.89 7.19 -16.10
C MET A 187 1.26 8.45 -16.70
N ARG A 188 2.04 9.53 -16.85
CA ARG A 188 1.58 10.77 -17.49
C ARG A 188 1.07 10.52 -18.92
N ARG A 189 1.81 9.76 -19.72
CA ARG A 189 1.40 9.43 -21.10
C ARG A 189 0.10 8.64 -21.11
N PHE A 190 -0.03 7.69 -20.22
CA PHE A 190 -1.24 6.89 -20.08
C PHE A 190 -2.44 7.77 -19.75
N VAL A 191 -2.33 8.61 -18.73
CA VAL A 191 -3.42 9.50 -18.29
C VAL A 191 -3.84 10.45 -19.40
N MET A 192 -2.88 11.01 -20.15
CA MET A 192 -3.18 11.87 -21.30
C MET A 192 -3.76 11.14 -22.51
N SER A 193 -3.50 9.84 -22.68
CA SER A 193 -4.07 9.06 -23.79
C SER A 193 -5.49 8.59 -23.50
N SER A 194 -5.77 8.19 -22.26
CA SER A 194 -7.10 7.73 -21.86
C SER A 194 -8.19 8.80 -22.03
N MET A 195 -7.82 10.08 -21.94
CA MET A 195 -8.76 11.19 -22.16
C MET A 195 -9.14 11.42 -23.63
N LYS A 196 -8.23 11.13 -24.55
CA LYS A 196 -8.53 11.30 -26.00
C LYS A 196 -9.60 10.31 -26.45
N ASP A 197 -9.59 9.11 -25.88
CA ASP A 197 -10.56 8.06 -26.23
C ASP A 197 -11.97 8.38 -25.67
N THR A 198 -12.04 9.05 -24.53
CA THR A 198 -13.32 9.46 -23.91
C THR A 198 -13.96 10.61 -24.69
N SER A 199 -13.15 11.54 -25.19
CA SER A 199 -13.65 12.69 -25.99
C SER A 199 -14.11 12.29 -27.38
N ALA A 200 -13.55 11.22 -27.95
CA ALA A 200 -13.94 10.73 -29.27
C ALA A 200 -15.26 9.94 -29.27
N ASN A 201 -15.69 9.41 -28.13
CA ASN A 201 -16.93 8.63 -28.00
C ASN A 201 -18.15 9.48 -27.62
N ASN A 202 -17.97 10.78 -27.35
CA ASN A 202 -19.04 11.71 -26.98
C ASN A 202 -19.43 12.69 -28.11
N ASN A 203 -18.93 12.50 -29.32
CA ASN A 203 -19.33 13.18 -30.57
C ASN A 203 -19.97 12.16 -31.52
#